data_88c470a3360aec720fe286033c3996b1
#
_entry.id   88c470a3360aec720fe286033c3996b1
#
_cell.length_a   1.000
_cell.length_b   1.000
_cell.length_c   1.000
_cell.angle_alpha   90.00
_cell.angle_beta   90.00
_cell.angle_gamma   90.00
#
_symmetry.space_group_name_H-M   'P 1'
#
loop_
_entity.id
_entity.type
_entity.pdbx_description
1 polymer ?
#
loop_
_entity_poly.entity_id
_entity_poly.type
_entity_poly.pdbx_seq_one_letter_code
_entity_poly.pdbx_strand_id
1 'polypeptide(L)'
;MNWIRLSTCAAVMVAFTAALPAEAQQRTLRVATLQSAAQPSHKGLVRLSELVAQRTNGALRVQVFGDGQLGTEQESIEGVQLGSIDMFMGSSGSIGRFLPKLEALAHPYVFRDSNHLLAVARGPIGEDLDRELRQKTGIRLLDLGWVFGQRHLTTKGTEVRKPADMARLKIRVQPTGIYLDTIRAMGGNPTPMDFKEVYTSLQTGVIDGQENPLNVIASRAFWEVQGYLMLTGHITQNQAVIINDRVFQSLNPAHQKILVAATREAGDYQNKVLADGEKEQLALVKSKGMKVVEPDIAAFRAATADVYKKFEGQWGKGFFERIRDAK
;
A
#
# COMPACT_ATOMS: atom_id res chain seq x y z
N MET A 1 46.51 87.04 -7.38
CA MET A 1 45.26 86.49 -7.95
C MET A 1 45.57 85.08 -8.42
N ASN A 2 45.42 84.05 -7.56
CA ASN A 2 45.71 82.69 -7.84
C ASN A 2 44.41 81.85 -7.79
N TRP A 3 44.03 81.27 -8.89
CA TRP A 3 42.87 80.43 -8.98
C TRP A 3 43.30 78.94 -8.80
N ILE A 4 42.87 78.38 -7.68
CA ILE A 4 43.06 76.94 -7.41
C ILE A 4 41.89 76.19 -8.06
N ARG A 5 42.20 75.33 -9.03
CA ARG A 5 41.23 74.39 -9.60
C ARG A 5 41.17 73.09 -8.74
N LEU A 6 40.02 72.83 -8.11
CA LEU A 6 39.73 71.55 -7.46
C LEU A 6 39.27 70.60 -8.53
N SER A 7 40.02 69.50 -8.70
CA SER A 7 39.63 68.37 -9.51
C SER A 7 38.92 67.38 -8.62
N THR A 8 37.62 67.17 -8.85
CA THR A 8 36.80 66.12 -8.16
C THR A 8 36.97 64.78 -8.85
N CYS A 9 37.69 63.89 -8.26
CA CYS A 9 37.72 62.46 -8.68
C CYS A 9 36.46 61.76 -8.18
N ALA A 10 35.51 61.43 -9.06
CA ALA A 10 34.37 60.57 -8.76
C ALA A 10 34.82 59.10 -8.80
N ALA A 11 34.92 58.45 -7.64
CA ALA A 11 35.17 57.03 -7.54
C ALA A 11 33.84 56.28 -7.82
N VAL A 12 33.74 55.59 -8.94
CA VAL A 12 32.64 54.67 -9.26
C VAL A 12 32.84 53.36 -8.50
N MET A 13 32.07 53.21 -7.42
CA MET A 13 32.03 51.94 -6.64
C MET A 13 31.12 50.97 -7.38
N VAL A 14 31.69 50.02 -8.13
CA VAL A 14 30.95 48.87 -8.72
C VAL A 14 30.62 47.90 -7.59
N ALA A 15 29.39 47.95 -7.11
CA ALA A 15 28.87 46.95 -6.17
C ALA A 15 28.70 45.62 -6.90
N PHE A 16 29.60 44.68 -6.67
CA PHE A 16 29.44 43.26 -7.04
C PHE A 16 28.42 42.66 -6.09
N THR A 17 27.13 42.63 -6.47
CA THR A 17 26.12 41.84 -5.78
C THR A 17 26.40 40.36 -6.10
N ALA A 18 27.16 39.69 -5.23
CA ALA A 18 27.23 38.26 -5.24
C ALA A 18 25.81 37.72 -4.96
N ALA A 19 25.14 37.23 -5.99
CA ALA A 19 23.90 36.48 -5.85
C ALA A 19 24.26 35.24 -5.05
N LEU A 20 23.96 35.24 -3.75
CA LEU A 20 23.97 34.02 -2.93
C LEU A 20 23.04 33.01 -3.63
N PRO A 21 23.49 31.76 -3.86
CA PRO A 21 22.59 30.74 -4.37
C PRO A 21 21.40 30.67 -3.40
N ALA A 22 20.20 30.92 -3.91
CA ALA A 22 18.98 30.69 -3.13
C ALA A 22 19.05 29.24 -2.68
N GLU A 23 19.26 29.01 -1.38
CA GLU A 23 19.12 27.65 -0.81
C GLU A 23 17.76 27.17 -1.26
N ALA A 24 17.74 26.14 -2.12
CA ALA A 24 16.51 25.53 -2.57
C ALA A 24 15.78 25.05 -1.31
N GLN A 25 14.68 25.71 -0.97
CA GLN A 25 13.93 25.44 0.25
C GLN A 25 13.62 23.95 0.31
N GLN A 26 14.23 23.26 1.27
CA GLN A 26 14.08 21.83 1.48
C GLN A 26 12.61 21.51 1.71
N ARG A 27 12.06 20.59 0.92
CA ARG A 27 10.69 20.13 1.05
C ARG A 27 10.65 18.72 1.57
N THR A 28 9.84 18.46 2.59
CA THR A 28 9.59 17.12 3.12
C THR A 28 8.17 16.69 2.82
N LEU A 29 8.02 15.52 2.19
CA LEU A 29 6.74 14.82 1.99
C LEU A 29 6.57 13.80 3.11
N ARG A 30 5.43 13.82 3.79
CA ARG A 30 5.08 12.84 4.84
C ARG A 30 4.32 11.68 4.22
N VAL A 31 4.84 10.45 4.37
CA VAL A 31 4.15 9.24 3.95
C VAL A 31 3.66 8.44 5.15
N ALA A 32 2.35 8.23 5.24
CA ALA A 32 1.71 7.40 6.26
C ALA A 32 1.61 5.94 5.79
N THR A 33 1.75 5.00 6.73
CA THR A 33 1.46 3.58 6.50
C THR A 33 1.14 2.86 7.80
N LEU A 34 0.37 1.76 7.71
CA LEU A 34 0.12 0.86 8.85
C LEU A 34 1.24 -0.18 9.04
N GLN A 35 2.22 -0.23 8.13
CA GLN A 35 3.26 -1.24 8.13
C GLN A 35 4.33 -0.91 9.18
N SER A 36 4.75 -1.93 9.93
CA SER A 36 5.83 -1.81 10.92
C SER A 36 7.21 -1.82 10.25
N ALA A 37 8.22 -1.34 10.95
CA ALA A 37 9.61 -1.30 10.46
C ALA A 37 10.16 -2.68 10.05
N ALA A 38 9.62 -3.76 10.62
CA ALA A 38 10.01 -5.13 10.27
C ALA A 38 9.52 -5.57 8.88
N GLN A 39 8.46 -4.95 8.36
CA GLN A 39 7.79 -5.39 7.13
C GLN A 39 8.51 -4.90 5.87
N PRO A 40 8.53 -5.74 4.79
CA PRO A 40 9.14 -5.39 3.51
C PRO A 40 8.67 -4.04 2.96
N SER A 41 7.38 -3.76 3.04
CA SER A 41 6.79 -2.51 2.52
C SER A 41 7.32 -1.27 3.25
N HIS A 42 7.53 -1.32 4.57
CA HIS A 42 8.14 -0.22 5.31
C HIS A 42 9.61 -0.02 4.88
N LYS A 43 10.38 -1.12 4.73
CA LYS A 43 11.75 -1.07 4.21
C LYS A 43 11.79 -0.46 2.80
N GLY A 44 10.81 -0.75 1.98
CA GLY A 44 10.63 -0.12 0.67
C GLY A 44 10.40 1.40 0.77
N LEU A 45 9.58 1.87 1.72
CA LEU A 45 9.40 3.32 1.94
C LEU A 45 10.68 4.01 2.44
N VAL A 46 11.46 3.34 3.28
CA VAL A 46 12.80 3.83 3.69
C VAL A 46 13.69 3.96 2.46
N ARG A 47 13.69 2.93 1.59
CA ARG A 47 14.44 2.96 0.32
C ARG A 47 13.97 4.10 -0.60
N LEU A 48 12.68 4.35 -0.69
CA LEU A 48 12.12 5.50 -1.40
C LEU A 48 12.67 6.82 -0.85
N SER A 49 12.69 6.97 0.47
CA SER A 49 13.24 8.17 1.15
C SER A 49 14.71 8.41 0.77
N GLU A 50 15.53 7.36 0.82
CA GLU A 50 16.95 7.41 0.43
C GLU A 50 17.14 7.83 -1.02
N LEU A 51 16.42 7.18 -1.95
CA LEU A 51 16.51 7.44 -3.38
C LEU A 51 16.11 8.88 -3.74
N VAL A 52 15.02 9.37 -3.14
CA VAL A 52 14.54 10.73 -3.38
C VAL A 52 15.55 11.75 -2.85
N ALA A 53 16.03 11.59 -1.61
CA ALA A 53 17.02 12.49 -1.03
C ALA A 53 18.32 12.51 -1.85
N GLN A 54 18.83 11.35 -2.25
CA GLN A 54 20.05 11.22 -3.06
C GLN A 54 19.90 11.91 -4.42
N ARG A 55 18.81 11.64 -5.15
CA ARG A 55 18.60 12.12 -6.52
C ARG A 55 18.23 13.60 -6.62
N THR A 56 17.81 14.19 -5.50
CA THR A 56 17.48 15.63 -5.41
C THR A 56 18.52 16.42 -4.62
N ASN A 57 19.66 15.82 -4.28
CA ASN A 57 20.68 16.43 -3.41
C ASN A 57 20.08 17.00 -2.11
N GLY A 58 19.08 16.29 -1.55
CA GLY A 58 18.39 16.67 -0.31
C GLY A 58 17.34 17.76 -0.44
N ALA A 59 17.10 18.31 -1.64
CA ALA A 59 16.08 19.35 -1.84
C ALA A 59 14.65 18.80 -1.65
N LEU A 60 14.42 17.51 -1.96
CA LEU A 60 13.18 16.80 -1.64
C LEU A 60 13.49 15.64 -0.69
N ARG A 61 12.69 15.49 0.36
CA ARG A 61 12.78 14.38 1.31
C ARG A 61 11.43 13.69 1.45
N VAL A 62 11.44 12.39 1.78
CA VAL A 62 10.27 11.62 2.16
C VAL A 62 10.46 11.16 3.60
N GLN A 63 9.54 11.52 4.49
CA GLN A 63 9.54 11.09 5.88
C GLN A 63 8.48 10.01 6.08
N VAL A 64 8.89 8.85 6.59
CA VAL A 64 8.04 7.67 6.77
C VAL A 64 7.44 7.67 8.18
N PHE A 65 6.11 7.55 8.26
CA PHE A 65 5.35 7.37 9.49
C PHE A 65 4.68 6.00 9.45
N GLY A 66 5.31 5.02 10.10
CA GLY A 66 4.85 3.63 10.16
C GLY A 66 3.84 3.37 11.28
N ASP A 67 3.42 2.11 11.42
CA ASP A 67 2.56 1.61 12.53
C ASP A 67 1.28 2.43 12.77
N GLY A 68 0.79 3.11 11.73
CA GLY A 68 -0.41 3.94 11.85
C GLY A 68 -0.24 5.18 12.74
N GLN A 69 0.96 5.73 12.84
CA GLN A 69 1.24 6.95 13.64
C GLN A 69 0.39 8.15 13.22
N LEU A 70 0.01 8.24 11.94
CA LEU A 70 -0.82 9.33 11.41
C LEU A 70 -2.32 8.97 11.30
N GLY A 71 -2.75 7.86 11.92
CA GLY A 71 -4.15 7.44 11.94
C GLY A 71 -4.37 6.03 11.39
N THR A 72 -5.65 5.67 11.25
CA THR A 72 -6.12 4.45 10.59
C THR A 72 -5.85 4.52 9.07
N GLU A 73 -6.07 3.43 8.36
CA GLU A 73 -5.95 3.40 6.90
C GLU A 73 -6.91 4.39 6.24
N GLN A 74 -8.16 4.43 6.71
CA GLN A 74 -9.17 5.36 6.20
C GLN A 74 -8.78 6.82 6.44
N GLU A 75 -8.45 7.19 7.68
CA GLU A 75 -8.04 8.55 8.05
C GLU A 75 -6.82 9.02 7.25
N SER A 76 -5.87 8.10 7.00
CA SER A 76 -4.67 8.41 6.22
C SER A 76 -5.01 8.70 4.74
N ILE A 77 -5.90 7.92 4.12
CA ILE A 77 -6.34 8.16 2.73
C ILE A 77 -7.15 9.46 2.63
N GLU A 78 -8.07 9.70 3.57
CA GLU A 78 -8.80 10.97 3.68
C GLU A 78 -7.85 12.15 3.88
N GLY A 79 -6.82 11.97 4.72
CA GLY A 79 -5.76 12.95 4.93
C GLY A 79 -5.01 13.28 3.64
N VAL A 80 -4.73 12.28 2.79
CA VAL A 80 -4.13 12.51 1.47
C VAL A 80 -5.09 13.27 0.56
N GLN A 81 -6.38 12.90 0.54
CA GLN A 81 -7.37 13.61 -0.27
C GLN A 81 -7.47 15.09 0.11
N LEU A 82 -7.50 15.39 1.40
CA LEU A 82 -7.62 16.75 1.93
C LEU A 82 -6.30 17.54 1.90
N GLY A 83 -5.15 16.84 1.80
CA GLY A 83 -3.81 17.45 1.80
C GLY A 83 -3.21 17.68 3.20
N SER A 84 -3.81 17.14 4.27
CA SER A 84 -3.23 17.12 5.62
C SER A 84 -2.10 16.08 5.77
N ILE A 85 -2.09 15.05 4.91
CA ILE A 85 -1.02 14.08 4.72
C ILE A 85 -0.61 14.15 3.24
N ASP A 86 0.71 14.15 2.95
CA ASP A 86 1.15 14.27 1.56
C ASP A 86 0.97 12.97 0.79
N MET A 87 1.35 11.83 1.41
CA MET A 87 1.40 10.50 0.79
C MET A 87 0.88 9.43 1.75
N PHE A 88 0.36 8.35 1.19
CA PHE A 88 0.01 7.15 1.94
C PHE A 88 0.41 5.90 1.15
N MET A 89 0.77 4.83 1.85
CA MET A 89 0.97 3.51 1.28
C MET A 89 0.14 2.49 2.03
N GLY A 90 -0.75 1.81 1.30
CA GLY A 90 -1.61 0.77 1.84
C GLY A 90 -2.35 -0.03 0.77
N SER A 91 -3.36 -0.81 1.20
CA SER A 91 -4.12 -1.69 0.32
C SER A 91 -4.84 -0.95 -0.80
N SER A 92 -4.70 -1.44 -2.04
CA SER A 92 -5.51 -0.92 -3.16
C SER A 92 -7.01 -1.12 -2.91
N GLY A 93 -7.41 -2.22 -2.26
CA GLY A 93 -8.80 -2.48 -1.89
C GLY A 93 -9.37 -1.42 -0.93
N SER A 94 -8.59 -0.92 0.02
CA SER A 94 -9.04 0.15 0.93
C SER A 94 -9.15 1.50 0.23
N ILE A 95 -8.29 1.78 -0.74
CA ILE A 95 -8.39 2.96 -1.61
C ILE A 95 -9.64 2.86 -2.51
N GLY A 96 -10.16 1.65 -2.72
CA GLY A 96 -11.40 1.38 -3.44
C GLY A 96 -12.63 2.13 -2.92
N ARG A 97 -12.63 2.56 -1.66
CA ARG A 97 -13.68 3.46 -1.13
C ARG A 97 -13.77 4.79 -1.90
N PHE A 98 -12.68 5.25 -2.48
CA PHE A 98 -12.57 6.49 -3.25
C PHE A 98 -12.72 6.24 -4.76
N LEU A 99 -12.35 5.03 -5.21
CA LEU A 99 -12.57 4.55 -6.57
C LEU A 99 -12.88 3.04 -6.53
N PRO A 100 -14.18 2.63 -6.60
CA PRO A 100 -14.58 1.23 -6.44
C PRO A 100 -13.85 0.24 -7.36
N LYS A 101 -13.45 0.65 -8.55
CA LYS A 101 -12.67 -0.21 -9.47
C LYS A 101 -11.37 -0.75 -8.86
N LEU A 102 -10.76 -0.05 -7.90
CA LEU A 102 -9.55 -0.54 -7.21
C LEU A 102 -9.83 -1.78 -6.36
N GLU A 103 -11.06 -2.00 -5.90
CA GLU A 103 -11.45 -3.22 -5.19
C GLU A 103 -11.34 -4.46 -6.07
N ALA A 104 -11.46 -4.34 -7.39
CA ALA A 104 -11.32 -5.47 -8.32
C ALA A 104 -9.92 -6.10 -8.26
N LEU A 105 -8.89 -5.34 -7.88
CA LEU A 105 -7.53 -5.86 -7.66
C LEU A 105 -7.41 -6.75 -6.40
N ALA A 106 -8.40 -6.72 -5.52
CA ALA A 106 -8.47 -7.57 -4.33
C ALA A 106 -9.47 -8.73 -4.50
N HIS A 107 -9.98 -8.97 -5.72
CA HIS A 107 -10.86 -10.12 -5.97
C HIS A 107 -10.12 -11.44 -5.73
N PRO A 108 -10.76 -12.43 -5.06
CA PRO A 108 -10.13 -13.72 -4.80
C PRO A 108 -9.63 -14.38 -6.08
N TYR A 109 -8.37 -14.82 -6.04
CA TYR A 109 -7.71 -15.57 -7.11
C TYR A 109 -7.71 -14.90 -8.50
N VAL A 110 -7.91 -13.58 -8.59
CA VAL A 110 -7.89 -12.86 -9.87
C VAL A 110 -6.49 -12.84 -10.50
N PHE A 111 -5.45 -12.76 -9.67
CA PHE A 111 -4.08 -12.82 -10.17
C PHE A 111 -3.57 -14.27 -10.19
N ARG A 112 -2.92 -14.64 -11.29
CA ARG A 112 -2.24 -15.93 -11.45
C ARG A 112 -1.00 -16.02 -10.57
N ASP A 113 -0.24 -14.93 -10.53
CA ASP A 113 1.00 -14.75 -9.79
C ASP A 113 1.35 -13.26 -9.65
N SER A 114 2.49 -12.96 -9.04
CA SER A 114 2.98 -11.59 -8.85
C SER A 114 3.33 -10.89 -10.18
N ASN A 115 3.76 -11.62 -11.22
CA ASN A 115 4.05 -11.03 -12.52
C ASN A 115 2.77 -10.53 -13.20
N HIS A 116 1.70 -11.33 -13.12
CA HIS A 116 0.39 -10.91 -13.60
C HIS A 116 -0.12 -9.67 -12.86
N LEU A 117 0.03 -9.63 -11.53
CA LEU A 117 -0.30 -8.45 -10.74
C LEU A 117 0.49 -7.23 -11.24
N LEU A 118 1.80 -7.35 -11.44
CA LEU A 118 2.65 -6.26 -11.90
C LEU A 118 2.29 -5.79 -13.31
N ALA A 119 1.95 -6.71 -14.22
CA ALA A 119 1.50 -6.37 -15.57
C ALA A 119 0.20 -5.55 -15.54
N VAL A 120 -0.76 -5.93 -14.70
CA VAL A 120 -2.01 -5.17 -14.49
C VAL A 120 -1.74 -3.81 -13.83
N ALA A 121 -0.97 -3.81 -12.75
CA ALA A 121 -0.73 -2.64 -11.90
C ALA A 121 0.06 -1.54 -12.62
N ARG A 122 1.04 -1.91 -13.46
CA ARG A 122 1.93 -0.99 -14.17
C ARG A 122 1.64 -0.87 -15.66
N GLY A 123 0.60 -1.56 -16.14
CA GLY A 123 0.11 -1.51 -17.51
C GLY A 123 -1.07 -0.53 -17.70
N PRO A 124 -1.74 -0.62 -18.86
CA PRO A 124 -2.83 0.29 -19.21
C PRO A 124 -3.99 0.32 -18.19
N ILE A 125 -4.22 -0.78 -17.46
CA ILE A 125 -5.25 -0.83 -16.42
C ILE A 125 -4.86 0.07 -15.24
N GLY A 126 -3.61 0.01 -14.78
CA GLY A 126 -3.12 0.87 -13.71
C GLY A 126 -3.11 2.35 -14.10
N GLU A 127 -2.78 2.68 -15.36
CA GLU A 127 -2.83 4.04 -15.89
C GLU A 127 -4.27 4.59 -15.94
N ASP A 128 -5.22 3.75 -16.35
CA ASP A 128 -6.65 4.11 -16.35
C ASP A 128 -7.15 4.38 -14.93
N LEU A 129 -6.75 3.54 -13.96
CA LEU A 129 -7.10 3.68 -12.54
C LEU A 129 -6.50 4.97 -11.94
N ASP A 130 -5.24 5.30 -12.23
CA ASP A 130 -4.63 6.58 -11.80
C ASP A 130 -5.43 7.77 -12.34
N ARG A 131 -5.70 7.78 -13.64
CA ARG A 131 -6.42 8.87 -14.29
C ARG A 131 -7.80 9.07 -13.66
N GLU A 132 -8.56 7.99 -13.47
CA GLU A 132 -9.90 8.05 -12.91
C GLU A 132 -9.89 8.47 -11.42
N LEU A 133 -8.99 7.91 -10.60
CA LEU A 133 -8.85 8.27 -9.19
C LEU A 133 -8.51 9.76 -9.04
N ARG A 134 -7.53 10.23 -9.80
CA ARG A 134 -7.09 11.62 -9.79
C ARG A 134 -8.21 12.59 -10.17
N GLN A 135 -8.96 12.27 -11.24
CA GLN A 135 -10.06 13.12 -11.69
C GLN A 135 -11.20 13.20 -10.67
N LYS A 136 -11.50 12.10 -9.99
CA LYS A 136 -12.65 12.03 -9.05
C LYS A 136 -12.30 12.55 -7.66
N THR A 137 -11.06 12.41 -7.23
CA THR A 137 -10.72 12.58 -5.82
C THR A 137 -9.56 13.54 -5.55
N GLY A 138 -8.77 13.89 -6.57
CA GLY A 138 -7.52 14.64 -6.39
C GLY A 138 -6.39 13.79 -5.78
N ILE A 139 -6.54 12.48 -5.72
CA ILE A 139 -5.50 11.53 -5.31
C ILE A 139 -4.83 10.97 -6.56
N ARG A 140 -3.50 10.96 -6.59
CA ARG A 140 -2.67 10.37 -7.65
C ARG A 140 -2.07 9.06 -7.19
N LEU A 141 -2.07 8.05 -8.05
CA LEU A 141 -1.30 6.83 -7.88
C LEU A 141 0.14 7.05 -8.36
N LEU A 142 1.13 6.86 -7.50
CA LEU A 142 2.54 6.85 -7.90
C LEU A 142 2.97 5.46 -8.38
N ASP A 143 2.54 4.40 -7.72
CA ASP A 143 2.72 3.02 -8.15
C ASP A 143 1.68 2.10 -7.48
N LEU A 144 1.15 1.14 -8.23
CA LEU A 144 0.28 0.05 -7.78
C LEU A 144 1.02 -1.29 -7.66
N GLY A 145 2.28 -1.32 -8.06
CA GLY A 145 3.07 -2.55 -8.22
C GLY A 145 3.85 -2.97 -6.97
N TRP A 146 3.42 -2.55 -5.77
CA TRP A 146 4.00 -3.01 -4.50
C TRP A 146 3.28 -4.28 -4.07
N VAL A 147 3.90 -5.44 -4.29
CA VAL A 147 3.33 -6.74 -3.90
C VAL A 147 3.34 -6.85 -2.39
N PHE A 148 2.19 -7.14 -1.80
CA PHE A 148 2.08 -7.31 -0.35
C PHE A 148 2.15 -8.77 0.07
N GLY A 149 1.87 -9.69 -0.84
CA GLY A 149 1.90 -11.13 -0.66
C GLY A 149 0.54 -11.80 -0.79
N GLN A 150 0.54 -13.13 -0.70
CA GLN A 150 -0.67 -13.92 -0.68
C GLN A 150 -1.29 -13.91 0.72
N ARG A 151 -2.59 -13.63 0.78
CA ARG A 151 -3.34 -13.63 2.03
C ARG A 151 -3.77 -15.04 2.40
N HIS A 152 -3.56 -15.38 3.65
CA HIS A 152 -3.86 -16.68 4.25
C HIS A 152 -4.78 -16.49 5.46
N LEU A 153 -5.61 -17.48 5.71
CA LEU A 153 -6.52 -17.49 6.86
C LEU A 153 -5.77 -17.97 8.11
N THR A 154 -6.00 -17.33 9.26
CA THR A 154 -5.63 -17.86 10.57
C THR A 154 -6.85 -17.99 11.45
N THR A 155 -6.84 -18.98 12.35
CA THR A 155 -7.87 -19.18 13.37
C THR A 155 -7.25 -19.59 14.70
N LYS A 156 -7.98 -19.32 15.80
CA LYS A 156 -7.53 -19.67 17.14
C LYS A 156 -7.57 -21.17 17.40
N GLY A 157 -8.70 -21.84 17.14
CA GLY A 157 -8.94 -23.22 17.55
C GLY A 157 -9.51 -24.13 16.46
N THR A 158 -9.87 -23.62 15.29
CA THR A 158 -10.54 -24.39 14.24
C THR A 158 -9.62 -24.60 13.06
N GLU A 159 -9.39 -25.86 12.71
CA GLU A 159 -8.72 -26.22 11.46
C GLU A 159 -9.71 -26.09 10.29
N VAL A 160 -9.34 -25.32 9.26
CA VAL A 160 -10.18 -25.09 8.08
C VAL A 160 -9.52 -25.71 6.85
N ARG A 161 -10.15 -26.74 6.28
CA ARG A 161 -9.68 -27.43 5.06
C ARG A 161 -10.53 -27.10 3.83
N LYS A 162 -11.79 -26.73 4.01
CA LYS A 162 -12.75 -26.43 2.94
C LYS A 162 -13.73 -25.34 3.39
N PRO A 163 -14.47 -24.71 2.48
CA PRO A 163 -15.41 -23.61 2.80
C PRO A 163 -16.42 -23.97 3.92
N ALA A 164 -16.93 -25.21 3.95
CA ALA A 164 -17.88 -25.63 4.98
C ALA A 164 -17.32 -25.55 6.41
N ASP A 165 -16.00 -25.67 6.59
CA ASP A 165 -15.35 -25.61 7.89
C ASP A 165 -15.30 -24.18 8.45
N MET A 166 -15.55 -23.16 7.62
CA MET A 166 -15.62 -21.76 8.03
C MET A 166 -16.97 -21.36 8.64
N ALA A 167 -17.95 -22.26 8.63
CA ALA A 167 -19.29 -21.98 9.15
C ALA A 167 -19.22 -21.47 10.60
N ARG A 168 -19.89 -20.33 10.87
CA ARG A 168 -19.96 -19.64 12.16
C ARG A 168 -18.67 -18.92 12.61
N LEU A 169 -17.52 -19.09 11.95
CA LEU A 169 -16.29 -18.40 12.32
C LEU A 169 -16.42 -16.91 12.02
N LYS A 170 -16.17 -16.07 13.01
CA LYS A 170 -16.06 -14.62 12.88
C LYS A 170 -14.66 -14.31 12.40
N ILE A 171 -14.54 -13.96 11.13
CA ILE A 171 -13.25 -13.67 10.51
C ILE A 171 -13.13 -12.15 10.31
N ARG A 172 -12.14 -11.57 10.94
CA ARG A 172 -11.85 -10.15 10.72
C ARG A 172 -11.40 -9.89 9.30
N VAL A 173 -11.94 -8.85 8.72
CA VAL A 173 -11.54 -8.34 7.40
C VAL A 173 -11.33 -6.84 7.42
N GLN A 174 -10.66 -6.32 6.40
CA GLN A 174 -10.65 -4.88 6.13
C GLN A 174 -12.09 -4.41 5.84
N PRO A 175 -12.50 -3.20 6.32
CA PRO A 175 -13.87 -2.71 6.19
C PRO A 175 -14.18 -2.22 4.77
N THR A 176 -14.08 -3.11 3.78
CA THR A 176 -14.27 -2.86 2.35
C THR A 176 -15.11 -4.00 1.75
N GLY A 177 -15.99 -3.67 0.81
CA GLY A 177 -16.99 -4.60 0.26
C GLY A 177 -16.41 -5.91 -0.24
N ILE A 178 -15.34 -5.85 -1.00
CA ILE A 178 -14.72 -7.06 -1.59
C ILE A 178 -14.21 -8.05 -0.54
N TYR A 179 -13.62 -7.60 0.57
CA TYR A 179 -13.14 -8.49 1.63
C TYR A 179 -14.31 -9.12 2.40
N LEU A 180 -15.36 -8.34 2.66
CA LEU A 180 -16.59 -8.82 3.30
C LEU A 180 -17.22 -9.96 2.48
N ASP A 181 -17.42 -9.74 1.20
CA ASP A 181 -18.08 -10.70 0.33
C ASP A 181 -17.18 -11.89 0.00
N THR A 182 -15.86 -11.72 -0.01
CA THR A 182 -14.90 -12.83 -0.09
C THR A 182 -15.08 -13.79 1.07
N ILE A 183 -15.06 -13.32 2.32
CA ILE A 183 -15.20 -14.21 3.48
C ILE A 183 -16.60 -14.84 3.56
N ARG A 184 -17.67 -14.12 3.18
CA ARG A 184 -19.00 -14.72 3.05
C ARG A 184 -19.03 -15.85 2.03
N ALA A 185 -18.44 -15.64 0.87
CA ALA A 185 -18.36 -16.65 -0.17
C ALA A 185 -17.50 -17.87 0.25
N MET A 186 -16.45 -17.63 1.03
CA MET A 186 -15.64 -18.68 1.66
C MET A 186 -16.39 -19.43 2.79
N GLY A 187 -17.59 -19.02 3.18
CA GLY A 187 -18.44 -19.68 4.18
C GLY A 187 -18.35 -19.12 5.60
N GLY A 188 -17.55 -18.08 5.85
CA GLY A 188 -17.35 -17.46 7.16
C GLY A 188 -18.24 -16.23 7.39
N ASN A 189 -18.23 -15.73 8.64
CA ASN A 189 -18.89 -14.48 9.04
C ASN A 189 -17.86 -13.35 9.07
N PRO A 190 -17.85 -12.44 8.09
CA PRO A 190 -16.89 -11.34 8.08
C PRO A 190 -17.22 -10.31 9.17
N THR A 191 -16.20 -9.91 9.91
CA THR A 191 -16.27 -8.86 10.94
C THR A 191 -15.35 -7.71 10.52
N PRO A 192 -15.90 -6.61 9.96
CA PRO A 192 -15.09 -5.47 9.55
C PRO A 192 -14.53 -4.75 10.78
N MET A 193 -13.24 -4.45 10.76
CA MET A 193 -12.55 -3.86 11.91
C MET A 193 -11.24 -3.22 11.46
N ASP A 194 -10.84 -2.10 12.08
CA ASP A 194 -9.54 -1.49 11.86
C ASP A 194 -8.39 -2.43 12.24
N PHE A 195 -7.28 -2.30 11.53
CA PHE A 195 -6.14 -3.21 11.73
C PHE A 195 -5.54 -3.13 13.14
N LYS A 196 -5.56 -1.94 13.76
CA LYS A 196 -5.04 -1.72 15.11
C LYS A 196 -5.76 -2.53 16.19
N GLU A 197 -7.02 -2.90 15.97
CA GLU A 197 -7.85 -3.63 16.91
C GLU A 197 -7.70 -5.15 16.81
N VAL A 198 -7.09 -5.66 15.71
CA VAL A 198 -7.10 -7.09 15.35
C VAL A 198 -6.46 -7.95 16.43
N TYR A 199 -5.26 -7.62 16.88
CA TYR A 199 -4.54 -8.46 17.87
C TYR A 199 -5.35 -8.61 19.16
N THR A 200 -5.83 -7.51 19.72
CA THR A 200 -6.62 -7.52 20.95
C THR A 200 -7.95 -8.27 20.78
N SER A 201 -8.61 -8.11 19.63
CA SER A 201 -9.87 -8.81 19.33
C SER A 201 -9.68 -10.31 19.15
N LEU A 202 -8.55 -10.76 18.57
CA LEU A 202 -8.16 -12.17 18.53
C LEU A 202 -7.85 -12.72 19.93
N GLN A 203 -7.12 -11.96 20.73
CA GLN A 203 -6.74 -12.34 22.08
C GLN A 203 -7.97 -12.55 22.97
N THR A 204 -8.89 -11.60 22.94
CA THR A 204 -10.12 -11.60 23.75
C THR A 204 -11.24 -12.50 23.20
N GLY A 205 -11.08 -13.03 21.97
CA GLY A 205 -12.06 -13.90 21.33
C GLY A 205 -13.30 -13.18 20.77
N VAL A 206 -13.22 -11.87 20.55
CA VAL A 206 -14.26 -11.10 19.83
C VAL A 206 -14.38 -11.61 18.38
N ILE A 207 -13.26 -12.01 17.80
CA ILE A 207 -13.15 -12.68 16.50
C ILE A 207 -12.41 -14.00 16.64
N ASP A 208 -12.76 -14.98 15.82
CA ASP A 208 -12.17 -16.33 15.83
C ASP A 208 -10.88 -16.39 14.98
N GLY A 209 -10.78 -15.52 13.98
CA GLY A 209 -9.66 -15.50 13.05
C GLY A 209 -9.56 -14.21 12.25
N GLN A 210 -8.54 -14.16 11.42
CA GLN A 210 -8.26 -13.09 10.48
C GLN A 210 -7.59 -13.64 9.22
N GLU A 211 -7.39 -12.81 8.22
CA GLU A 211 -6.66 -13.17 7.00
C GLU A 211 -5.66 -12.07 6.64
N ASN A 212 -4.42 -12.45 6.37
CA ASN A 212 -3.32 -11.55 5.99
C ASN A 212 -2.18 -12.33 5.34
N PRO A 213 -1.23 -11.65 4.67
CA PRO A 213 -0.01 -12.28 4.20
C PRO A 213 0.90 -12.74 5.35
N LEU A 214 1.80 -13.69 5.05
CA LEU A 214 2.75 -14.23 6.02
C LEU A 214 3.61 -13.16 6.69
N ASN A 215 4.03 -12.13 5.96
CA ASN A 215 4.83 -11.04 6.52
C ASN A 215 4.09 -10.27 7.64
N VAL A 216 2.76 -10.15 7.54
CA VAL A 216 1.91 -9.53 8.57
C VAL A 216 1.73 -10.49 9.73
N ILE A 217 1.38 -11.75 9.46
CA ILE A 217 1.18 -12.78 10.49
C ILE A 217 2.44 -12.91 11.35
N ALA A 218 3.61 -12.90 10.71
CA ALA A 218 4.90 -12.97 11.37
C ALA A 218 5.24 -11.68 12.14
N SER A 219 5.17 -10.51 11.50
CA SER A 219 5.60 -9.25 12.13
C SER A 219 4.68 -8.78 13.26
N ARG A 220 3.43 -9.24 13.28
CA ARG A 220 2.43 -8.93 14.30
C ARG A 220 2.27 -10.02 15.37
N ALA A 221 3.14 -11.03 15.34
CA ALA A 221 3.16 -12.13 16.30
C ALA A 221 1.79 -12.83 16.46
N PHE A 222 1.01 -12.98 15.38
CA PHE A 222 -0.32 -13.57 15.46
C PHE A 222 -0.31 -15.02 15.95
N TRP A 223 0.85 -15.71 15.93
CA TRP A 223 1.01 -17.02 16.56
C TRP A 223 0.72 -17.04 18.07
N GLU A 224 0.79 -15.90 18.76
CA GLU A 224 0.48 -15.82 20.20
C GLU A 224 -1.01 -15.96 20.48
N VAL A 225 -1.86 -15.62 19.50
CA VAL A 225 -3.32 -15.57 19.63
C VAL A 225 -4.06 -16.43 18.61
N GLN A 226 -3.34 -17.11 17.69
CA GLN A 226 -3.87 -17.94 16.62
C GLN A 226 -3.11 -19.29 16.55
N GLY A 227 -3.85 -20.40 16.57
CA GLY A 227 -3.25 -21.74 16.57
C GLY A 227 -3.06 -22.36 15.18
N TYR A 228 -3.82 -21.90 14.19
CA TYR A 228 -3.81 -22.46 12.84
C TYR A 228 -3.52 -21.42 11.78
N LEU A 229 -2.75 -21.81 10.77
CA LEU A 229 -2.50 -21.07 9.54
C LEU A 229 -2.91 -21.93 8.35
N MET A 230 -3.99 -21.56 7.67
CA MET A 230 -4.44 -22.21 6.44
C MET A 230 -3.87 -21.46 5.24
N LEU A 231 -3.08 -22.16 4.41
CA LEU A 231 -2.43 -21.57 3.23
C LEU A 231 -3.43 -21.40 2.07
N THR A 232 -4.47 -20.63 2.30
CA THR A 232 -5.55 -20.43 1.32
C THR A 232 -5.11 -19.65 0.09
N GLY A 233 -4.15 -18.72 0.21
CA GLY A 233 -3.67 -17.90 -0.91
C GLY A 233 -4.80 -17.20 -1.68
N HIS A 234 -5.92 -16.90 -1.00
CA HIS A 234 -7.16 -16.49 -1.64
C HIS A 234 -7.10 -15.10 -2.30
N ILE A 235 -6.19 -14.23 -1.87
CA ILE A 235 -5.94 -12.94 -2.52
C ILE A 235 -4.43 -12.75 -2.66
N THR A 236 -3.95 -12.53 -3.88
CA THR A 236 -2.62 -11.96 -4.11
C THR A 236 -2.76 -10.45 -4.03
N GLN A 237 -2.36 -9.89 -2.88
CA GLN A 237 -2.61 -8.48 -2.59
C GLN A 237 -1.48 -7.58 -3.07
N ASN A 238 -1.85 -6.41 -3.60
CA ASN A 238 -0.95 -5.30 -3.80
C ASN A 238 -1.21 -4.16 -2.81
N GLN A 239 -0.22 -3.30 -2.68
CA GLN A 239 -0.35 -2.00 -2.06
C GLN A 239 -0.13 -0.92 -3.10
N ALA A 240 -0.76 0.24 -2.89
CA ALA A 240 -0.57 1.42 -3.69
C ALA A 240 0.17 2.49 -2.89
N VAL A 241 1.08 3.19 -3.54
CA VAL A 241 1.64 4.45 -3.04
C VAL A 241 0.87 5.58 -3.70
N ILE A 242 0.18 6.36 -2.89
CA ILE A 242 -0.63 7.50 -3.35
C ILE A 242 -0.08 8.82 -2.81
N ILE A 243 -0.39 9.90 -3.51
CA ILE A 243 -0.03 11.26 -3.14
C ILE A 243 -1.20 12.21 -3.44
N ASN A 244 -1.34 13.28 -2.67
CA ASN A 244 -2.23 14.38 -3.02
C ASN A 244 -1.77 15.01 -4.35
N ASP A 245 -2.66 15.10 -5.35
CA ASP A 245 -2.27 15.58 -6.69
C ASP A 245 -1.81 17.04 -6.68
N ARG A 246 -2.38 17.92 -5.83
CA ARG A 246 -1.90 19.33 -5.71
C ARG A 246 -0.49 19.38 -5.13
N VAL A 247 -0.19 18.53 -4.14
CA VAL A 247 1.16 18.40 -3.58
C VAL A 247 2.13 17.93 -4.66
N PHE A 248 1.77 16.92 -5.45
CA PHE A 248 2.58 16.44 -6.56
C PHE A 248 2.83 17.52 -7.62
N GLN A 249 1.78 18.24 -8.04
CA GLN A 249 1.86 19.29 -9.04
C GLN A 249 2.68 20.51 -8.57
N SER A 250 2.78 20.73 -7.26
CA SER A 250 3.59 21.81 -6.69
C SER A 250 5.11 21.51 -6.68
N LEU A 251 5.50 20.25 -6.98
CA LEU A 251 6.90 19.89 -7.18
C LEU A 251 7.35 20.35 -8.59
N ASN A 252 8.62 20.74 -8.72
CA ASN A 252 9.15 20.99 -10.06
C ASN A 252 9.15 19.72 -10.93
N PRO A 253 9.12 19.82 -12.28
CA PRO A 253 9.01 18.67 -13.16
C PRO A 253 10.13 17.62 -12.98
N ALA A 254 11.33 18.04 -12.60
CA ALA A 254 12.43 17.11 -12.34
C ALA A 254 12.17 16.28 -11.08
N HIS A 255 11.71 16.92 -9.99
CA HIS A 255 11.36 16.23 -8.75
C HIS A 255 10.15 15.32 -8.92
N GLN A 256 9.15 15.67 -9.73
CA GLN A 256 8.03 14.80 -10.08
C GLN A 256 8.52 13.50 -10.74
N LYS A 257 9.39 13.61 -11.75
CA LYS A 257 9.97 12.45 -12.43
C LYS A 257 10.80 11.58 -11.49
N ILE A 258 11.62 12.21 -10.62
CA ILE A 258 12.44 11.50 -9.64
C ILE A 258 11.53 10.74 -8.66
N LEU A 259 10.49 11.37 -8.12
CA LEU A 259 9.57 10.75 -7.16
C LEU A 259 8.89 9.51 -7.76
N VAL A 260 8.34 9.62 -8.97
CA VAL A 260 7.69 8.49 -9.66
C VAL A 260 8.68 7.34 -9.92
N ALA A 261 9.87 7.66 -10.45
CA ALA A 261 10.89 6.64 -10.73
C ALA A 261 11.40 5.97 -9.45
N ALA A 262 11.66 6.76 -8.39
CA ALA A 262 12.10 6.25 -7.11
C ALA A 262 11.03 5.39 -6.42
N THR A 263 9.73 5.75 -6.54
CA THR A 263 8.63 4.94 -5.99
C THR A 263 8.57 3.57 -6.65
N ARG A 264 8.73 3.50 -7.97
CA ARG A 264 8.74 2.22 -8.69
C ARG A 264 9.96 1.36 -8.32
N GLU A 265 11.16 1.95 -8.27
CA GLU A 265 12.39 1.25 -7.89
C GLU A 265 12.34 0.73 -6.43
N ALA A 266 11.81 1.53 -5.52
CA ALA A 266 11.60 1.13 -4.13
C ALA A 266 10.57 -0.01 -4.01
N GLY A 267 9.55 0.01 -4.87
CA GLY A 267 8.59 -1.09 -5.01
C GLY A 267 9.25 -2.39 -5.46
N ASP A 268 10.13 -2.33 -6.47
CA ASP A 268 10.87 -3.51 -6.94
C ASP A 268 11.81 -4.06 -5.86
N TYR A 269 12.49 -3.18 -5.13
CA TYR A 269 13.31 -3.55 -3.98
C TYR A 269 12.49 -4.29 -2.90
N GLN A 270 11.33 -3.73 -2.48
CA GLN A 270 10.50 -4.38 -1.46
C GLN A 270 9.88 -5.69 -1.97
N ASN A 271 9.49 -5.78 -3.25
CA ASN A 271 8.97 -7.01 -3.86
C ASN A 271 10.01 -8.14 -3.76
N LYS A 272 11.28 -7.82 -4.00
CA LYS A 272 12.37 -8.76 -3.82
C LYS A 272 12.56 -9.17 -2.35
N VAL A 273 12.58 -8.22 -1.43
CA VAL A 273 12.71 -8.50 0.02
C VAL A 273 11.56 -9.38 0.50
N LEU A 274 10.33 -9.14 0.00
CA LEU A 274 9.16 -9.97 0.32
C LEU A 274 9.35 -11.40 -0.16
N ALA A 275 9.71 -11.59 -1.43
CA ALA A 275 9.87 -12.91 -2.04
C ALA A 275 11.00 -13.71 -1.37
N ASP A 276 12.13 -13.07 -1.09
CA ASP A 276 13.28 -13.70 -0.43
C ASP A 276 12.92 -14.14 1.01
N GLY A 277 12.07 -13.39 1.72
CA GLY A 277 11.72 -13.64 3.13
C GLY A 277 10.56 -14.62 3.37
N GLU A 278 9.80 -15.01 2.35
CA GLU A 278 8.54 -15.75 2.54
C GLU A 278 8.75 -17.12 3.24
N LYS A 279 9.78 -17.87 2.83
CA LYS A 279 10.13 -19.16 3.44
C LYS A 279 10.53 -19.02 4.91
N GLU A 280 11.28 -17.99 5.25
CA GLU A 280 11.71 -17.73 6.63
C GLU A 280 10.51 -17.37 7.51
N GLN A 281 9.58 -16.57 6.99
CA GLN A 281 8.36 -16.19 7.70
C GLN A 281 7.48 -17.42 7.99
N LEU A 282 7.31 -18.31 7.01
CA LEU A 282 6.59 -19.58 7.21
C LEU A 282 7.28 -20.48 8.23
N ALA A 283 8.61 -20.59 8.17
CA ALA A 283 9.39 -21.34 9.15
C ALA A 283 9.25 -20.74 10.56
N LEU A 284 9.29 -19.42 10.68
CA LEU A 284 9.12 -18.71 11.94
C LEU A 284 7.75 -19.03 12.57
N VAL A 285 6.64 -18.85 11.85
CA VAL A 285 5.31 -19.10 12.42
C VAL A 285 5.10 -20.55 12.81
N LYS A 286 5.68 -21.51 12.05
CA LYS A 286 5.73 -22.93 12.44
C LYS A 286 6.51 -23.15 13.73
N SER A 287 7.69 -22.55 13.86
CA SER A 287 8.54 -22.69 15.05
C SER A 287 7.90 -22.10 16.30
N LYS A 288 6.98 -21.15 16.13
CA LYS A 288 6.18 -20.52 17.18
C LYS A 288 4.92 -21.32 17.55
N GLY A 289 4.72 -22.50 16.94
CA GLY A 289 3.66 -23.44 17.31
C GLY A 289 2.39 -23.35 16.47
N MET A 290 2.31 -22.50 15.46
CA MET A 290 1.16 -22.51 14.54
C MET A 290 1.13 -23.80 13.72
N LYS A 291 -0.04 -24.45 13.69
CA LYS A 291 -0.29 -25.60 12.81
C LYS A 291 -0.60 -25.12 11.41
N VAL A 292 0.28 -25.44 10.47
CA VAL A 292 0.10 -25.06 9.06
C VAL A 292 -0.72 -26.13 8.36
N VAL A 293 -1.78 -25.70 7.67
CA VAL A 293 -2.76 -26.53 6.96
C VAL A 293 -2.76 -26.13 5.49
N GLU A 294 -2.73 -27.16 4.62
CA GLU A 294 -2.96 -27.03 3.19
C GLU A 294 -4.44 -27.34 2.90
N PRO A 295 -5.27 -26.32 2.62
CA PRO A 295 -6.70 -26.51 2.40
C PRO A 295 -6.99 -26.89 0.94
N ASP A 296 -8.23 -27.28 0.67
CA ASP A 296 -8.75 -27.51 -0.68
C ASP A 296 -8.92 -26.17 -1.43
N ILE A 297 -7.86 -25.74 -2.11
CA ILE A 297 -7.83 -24.48 -2.87
C ILE A 297 -8.88 -24.50 -3.99
N ALA A 298 -9.14 -25.66 -4.62
CA ALA A 298 -10.13 -25.74 -5.69
C ALA A 298 -11.54 -25.45 -5.18
N ALA A 299 -11.89 -25.95 -3.99
CA ALA A 299 -13.16 -25.66 -3.34
C ALA A 299 -13.31 -24.15 -3.00
N PHE A 300 -12.24 -23.51 -2.48
CA PHE A 300 -12.25 -22.06 -2.19
C PHE A 300 -12.35 -21.21 -3.46
N ARG A 301 -11.65 -21.59 -4.54
CA ARG A 301 -11.79 -20.93 -5.84
C ARG A 301 -13.22 -21.03 -6.37
N ALA A 302 -13.81 -22.21 -6.33
CA ALA A 302 -15.18 -22.42 -6.78
C ALA A 302 -16.19 -21.60 -5.97
N ALA A 303 -16.03 -21.57 -4.64
CA ALA A 303 -16.91 -20.80 -3.74
C ALA A 303 -16.85 -19.28 -3.98
N THR A 304 -15.70 -18.75 -4.39
CA THR A 304 -15.49 -17.31 -4.57
C THR A 304 -15.58 -16.83 -6.02
N ALA A 305 -15.77 -17.74 -6.99
CA ALA A 305 -15.71 -17.43 -8.41
C ALA A 305 -16.67 -16.32 -8.85
N ASP A 306 -17.83 -16.22 -8.23
CA ASP A 306 -18.92 -15.32 -8.62
C ASP A 306 -18.97 -14.02 -7.78
N VAL A 307 -18.01 -13.79 -6.88
CA VAL A 307 -17.99 -12.60 -6.01
C VAL A 307 -18.00 -11.31 -6.84
N TYR A 308 -17.27 -11.26 -7.95
CA TYR A 308 -17.19 -10.09 -8.83
C TYR A 308 -18.55 -9.63 -9.36
N LYS A 309 -19.52 -10.55 -9.56
CA LYS A 309 -20.85 -10.21 -10.09
C LYS A 309 -21.60 -9.19 -9.23
N LYS A 310 -21.35 -9.15 -7.93
CA LYS A 310 -21.94 -8.17 -7.01
C LYS A 310 -21.40 -6.76 -7.23
N PHE A 311 -20.20 -6.64 -7.80
CA PHE A 311 -19.49 -5.38 -7.97
C PHE A 311 -19.48 -4.89 -9.42
N GLU A 312 -19.97 -5.69 -10.37
CA GLU A 312 -19.93 -5.35 -11.79
C GLU A 312 -20.58 -3.99 -12.12
N GLY A 313 -21.67 -3.64 -11.43
CA GLY A 313 -22.32 -2.33 -11.57
C GLY A 313 -21.44 -1.15 -11.12
N GLN A 314 -20.51 -1.37 -10.16
CA GLN A 314 -19.61 -0.35 -9.64
C GLN A 314 -18.28 -0.31 -10.41
N TRP A 315 -17.76 -1.48 -10.81
CA TRP A 315 -16.50 -1.58 -11.53
C TRP A 315 -16.65 -1.29 -13.02
N GLY A 316 -17.84 -1.50 -13.56
CA GLY A 316 -18.14 -1.49 -14.99
C GLY A 316 -18.05 -2.88 -15.61
N LYS A 317 -18.99 -3.16 -16.50
CA LYS A 317 -19.08 -4.46 -17.21
C LYS A 317 -17.77 -4.79 -17.93
N GLY A 318 -17.30 -6.02 -17.76
CA GLY A 318 -16.07 -6.51 -18.40
C GLY A 318 -14.76 -6.04 -17.75
N PHE A 319 -14.80 -5.21 -16.67
CA PHE A 319 -13.57 -4.73 -16.05
C PHE A 319 -12.84 -5.85 -15.29
N PHE A 320 -13.57 -6.74 -14.62
CA PHE A 320 -12.98 -7.91 -13.95
C PHE A 320 -12.30 -8.84 -14.96
N GLU A 321 -12.95 -9.15 -16.08
CA GLU A 321 -12.40 -9.96 -17.17
C GLU A 321 -11.14 -9.32 -17.76
N ARG A 322 -11.15 -8.00 -17.93
CA ARG A 322 -9.97 -7.25 -18.41
C ARG A 322 -8.76 -7.42 -17.48
N ILE A 323 -8.98 -7.47 -16.16
CA ILE A 323 -7.90 -7.76 -15.19
C ILE A 323 -7.47 -9.21 -15.29
N ARG A 324 -8.42 -10.17 -15.23
CA ARG A 324 -8.15 -11.60 -15.23
C ARG A 324 -7.37 -12.03 -16.47
N ASP A 325 -7.71 -11.50 -17.64
CA ASP A 325 -7.20 -11.91 -18.94
C ASP A 325 -5.99 -11.08 -19.40
N ALA A 326 -5.53 -10.11 -18.60
CA ALA A 326 -4.31 -9.33 -18.87
C ALA A 326 -3.08 -10.24 -18.98
N LYS A 327 -2.17 -9.88 -19.93
CA LYS A 327 -0.96 -10.65 -20.25
C LYS A 327 0.26 -10.06 -19.59
#